data_a9fb81d893282bb49031af7af90aa071
#
_entry.id   a9fb81d893282bb49031af7af90aa071
#
_cell.length_a   1.000
_cell.length_b   1.000
_cell.length_c   1.000
_cell.angle_alpha   90.00
_cell.angle_beta   90.00
_cell.angle_gamma   90.00
#
_symmetry.space_group_name_H-M   'P 1'
#
loop_
_entity.id
_entity.type
_entity.pdbx_description
1 polymer ?
#
loop_
_entity_poly.entity_id
_entity_poly.type
_entity_poly.pdbx_seq_one_letter_code
_entity_poly.pdbx_strand_id
1 'polypeptide(L)'
;MTDSSESSSASLSGALTQQIHARIEAAGGWLGFDAFMALALYSPGLGYYANERPKFGSMPASGSDFVTAPEISPAFGRLLAAQVAEALERTGTREVWEFGAGTGALAEQLLATLGDRVERYTIVDLSGSLRARQKERLAPYAAKLHWADALPEAMQGVIVGNEVLDAMPVQLLNRKKGQWFERGVVWDSAAAGFAWEDRPTALRPPLEIDGPQDYLTEIHAQGEAFVRTLGERLQRGAAFLIDYGFGEDEYYHPQRHMGTLVCHRAHRMDDNPLVDLGLKDITAHVNFTGTAVAAQEAGMDLLGYTTQAHFLINCGLLQQLEQMQQGPRAMAAKLMMEHEMGELFKVIAFSRGVEPWPALGFVQGDRTHRL
;
A
#
# COMPACT_ATOMS: atom_id res chain seq x y z
N MET A 1 17.24 12.47 26.86
CA MET A 1 16.84 12.60 25.44
C MET A 1 15.36 12.24 25.19
N THR A 2 14.63 11.64 26.13
CA THR A 2 13.21 11.25 26.00
C THR A 2 12.24 12.43 26.05
N ASP A 3 12.51 13.45 26.82
CA ASP A 3 11.56 14.57 27.09
C ASP A 3 11.36 15.52 25.88
N SER A 4 12.39 15.74 25.06
CA SER A 4 12.31 16.61 23.87
C SER A 4 11.57 15.95 22.69
N SER A 5 11.61 14.62 22.56
CA SER A 5 10.94 13.87 21.50
C SER A 5 9.43 13.72 21.76
N GLU A 6 9.04 13.55 23.02
CA GLU A 6 7.64 13.47 23.42
C GLU A 6 6.93 14.84 23.27
N SER A 7 7.60 15.93 23.66
CA SER A 7 7.09 17.29 23.46
C SER A 7 6.90 17.64 21.98
N SER A 8 7.83 17.25 21.10
CA SER A 8 7.72 17.45 19.64
C SER A 8 6.57 16.62 19.05
N SER A 9 6.36 15.39 19.52
CA SER A 9 5.28 14.50 19.07
C SER A 9 3.91 15.06 19.47
N ALA A 10 3.75 15.51 20.70
CA ALA A 10 2.52 16.13 21.17
C ALA A 10 2.18 17.41 20.40
N SER A 11 3.19 18.21 20.07
CA SER A 11 3.03 19.44 19.28
C SER A 11 2.58 19.13 17.84
N LEU A 12 3.16 18.12 17.17
CA LEU A 12 2.78 17.70 15.81
C LEU A 12 1.33 17.18 15.79
N SER A 13 1.01 16.24 16.67
CA SER A 13 -0.35 15.67 16.74
C SER A 13 -1.39 16.73 17.10
N GLY A 14 -1.05 17.68 17.98
CA GLY A 14 -1.91 18.81 18.33
C GLY A 14 -2.18 19.74 17.15
N ALA A 15 -1.14 20.06 16.35
CA ALA A 15 -1.28 20.90 15.16
C ALA A 15 -2.16 20.21 14.09
N LEU A 16 -1.95 18.91 13.86
CA LEU A 16 -2.78 18.15 12.91
C LEU A 16 -4.23 18.02 13.40
N THR A 17 -4.45 17.81 14.71
CA THR A 17 -5.79 17.80 15.32
C THR A 17 -6.52 19.12 15.06
N GLN A 18 -5.86 20.26 15.26
CA GLN A 18 -6.46 21.57 14.98
C GLN A 18 -6.80 21.76 13.49
N GLN A 19 -5.90 21.34 12.59
CA GLN A 19 -6.15 21.40 11.14
C GLN A 19 -7.36 20.55 10.75
N ILE A 20 -7.47 19.32 11.23
CA ILE A 20 -8.59 18.43 10.91
C ILE A 20 -9.89 18.94 11.53
N HIS A 21 -9.86 19.45 12.77
CA HIS A 21 -11.02 20.08 13.41
C HIS A 21 -11.55 21.26 12.57
N ALA A 22 -10.67 22.18 12.17
CA ALA A 22 -11.07 23.29 11.30
C ALA A 22 -11.67 22.81 9.96
N ARG A 23 -11.15 21.70 9.41
CA ARG A 23 -11.68 21.09 8.20
C ARG A 23 -13.07 20.50 8.39
N ILE A 24 -13.33 19.85 9.53
CA ILE A 24 -14.64 19.34 9.93
C ILE A 24 -15.64 20.49 10.05
N GLU A 25 -15.27 21.58 10.73
CA GLU A 25 -16.13 22.78 10.86
C GLU A 25 -16.48 23.35 9.48
N ALA A 26 -15.48 23.53 8.60
CA ALA A 26 -15.67 24.03 7.24
C ALA A 26 -16.54 23.11 6.37
N ALA A 27 -16.60 21.81 6.68
CA ALA A 27 -17.43 20.80 6.02
C ALA A 27 -18.85 20.68 6.64
N GLY A 28 -19.25 21.57 7.53
CA GLY A 28 -20.57 21.56 8.18
C GLY A 28 -20.66 20.58 9.37
N GLY A 29 -19.53 20.34 10.06
CA GLY A 29 -19.47 19.59 11.30
C GLY A 29 -19.26 18.08 11.14
N TRP A 30 -19.09 17.57 9.91
CA TRP A 30 -18.85 16.17 9.63
C TRP A 30 -17.87 16.00 8.46
N LEU A 31 -17.02 14.99 8.51
CA LEU A 31 -16.06 14.66 7.45
C LEU A 31 -16.09 13.16 7.18
N GLY A 32 -16.23 12.73 5.91
CA GLY A 32 -16.09 11.32 5.53
C GLY A 32 -14.75 10.75 5.97
N PHE A 33 -14.74 9.46 6.31
CA PHE A 33 -13.50 8.85 6.84
C PHE A 33 -12.35 8.87 5.84
N ASP A 34 -12.61 8.75 4.56
CA ASP A 34 -11.59 8.87 3.50
C ASP A 34 -10.88 10.23 3.54
N ALA A 35 -11.63 11.32 3.67
CA ALA A 35 -11.07 12.66 3.78
C ALA A 35 -10.31 12.86 5.12
N PHE A 36 -10.80 12.26 6.22
CA PHE A 36 -10.10 12.26 7.50
C PHE A 36 -8.78 11.48 7.41
N MET A 37 -8.79 10.26 6.87
CA MET A 37 -7.61 9.42 6.66
C MET A 37 -6.59 10.09 5.76
N ALA A 38 -7.05 10.72 4.66
CA ALA A 38 -6.18 11.51 3.79
C ALA A 38 -5.44 12.63 4.55
N LEU A 39 -6.12 13.35 5.42
CA LEU A 39 -5.50 14.39 6.25
C LEU A 39 -4.54 13.81 7.28
N ALA A 40 -4.93 12.73 7.96
CA ALA A 40 -4.10 12.08 8.97
C ALA A 40 -2.79 11.52 8.40
N LEU A 41 -2.83 11.00 7.17
CA LEU A 41 -1.67 10.39 6.52
C LEU A 41 -0.84 11.36 5.68
N TYR A 42 -1.49 12.30 4.96
CA TYR A 42 -0.84 13.03 3.86
C TYR A 42 -0.83 14.55 4.02
N SER A 43 -1.35 15.15 5.12
CA SER A 43 -1.26 16.59 5.35
C SER A 43 0.20 17.07 5.29
N PRO A 44 0.53 18.07 4.46
CA PRO A 44 1.91 18.52 4.29
C PRO A 44 2.59 18.88 5.61
N GLY A 45 3.73 18.26 5.90
CA GLY A 45 4.52 18.48 7.11
C GLY A 45 3.94 17.93 8.42
N LEU A 46 2.69 17.48 8.44
CA LEU A 46 1.98 17.02 9.65
C LEU A 46 1.51 15.56 9.56
N GLY A 47 1.02 15.15 8.38
CA GLY A 47 0.50 13.81 8.15
C GLY A 47 1.57 12.73 8.33
N TYR A 48 1.12 11.52 8.64
CA TYR A 48 2.03 10.41 8.95
C TYR A 48 3.12 10.22 7.88
N TYR A 49 2.77 10.14 6.60
CA TYR A 49 3.75 9.99 5.51
C TYR A 49 4.46 11.29 5.12
N ALA A 50 3.91 12.45 5.47
CA ALA A 50 4.41 13.76 5.06
C ALA A 50 5.32 14.46 6.08
N ASN A 51 5.37 14.01 7.35
CA ASN A 51 6.22 14.60 8.38
C ASN A 51 7.64 13.98 8.37
N GLU A 52 8.57 14.61 9.10
CA GLU A 52 10.00 14.24 9.10
C GLU A 52 10.36 13.10 10.07
N ARG A 53 9.39 12.49 10.76
CA ARG A 53 9.67 11.43 11.75
C ARG A 53 10.16 10.16 11.06
N PRO A 54 11.04 9.37 11.72
CA PRO A 54 11.40 8.03 11.24
C PRO A 54 10.18 7.11 11.31
N LYS A 55 9.84 6.44 10.21
CA LYS A 55 8.69 5.53 10.10
C LYS A 55 9.12 4.12 9.70
N PHE A 56 10.16 4.02 8.88
CA PHE A 56 10.67 2.78 8.32
C PHE A 56 12.03 2.43 8.92
N GLY A 57 12.25 1.15 9.20
CA GLY A 57 13.52 0.63 9.68
C GLY A 57 13.42 -0.83 10.12
N SER A 58 14.55 -1.51 10.26
CA SER A 58 14.62 -2.96 10.50
C SER A 58 14.51 -3.38 11.97
N MET A 59 14.50 -2.42 12.92
CA MET A 59 14.55 -2.72 14.36
C MET A 59 13.66 -1.76 15.15
N PRO A 60 12.98 -2.21 16.22
CA PRO A 60 12.19 -1.34 17.11
C PRO A 60 13.01 -0.17 17.68
N ALA A 61 14.30 -0.40 17.93
CA ALA A 61 15.22 0.63 18.43
C ALA A 61 15.52 1.74 17.41
N SER A 62 15.18 1.57 16.13
CA SER A 62 15.35 2.60 15.09
C SER A 62 14.20 3.63 15.06
N GLY A 63 13.15 3.43 15.88
CA GLY A 63 11.96 4.27 15.92
C GLY A 63 11.00 3.99 14.75
N SER A 64 11.12 2.83 14.07
CA SER A 64 10.20 2.40 13.02
C SER A 64 8.90 1.89 13.62
N ASP A 65 7.80 2.07 12.88
CA ASP A 65 6.47 1.61 13.29
C ASP A 65 6.17 0.20 12.77
N PHE A 66 6.72 -0.17 11.62
CA PHE A 66 6.59 -1.49 10.99
C PHE A 66 7.78 -1.79 10.07
N VAL A 67 7.87 -3.03 9.58
CA VAL A 67 8.93 -3.50 8.68
C VAL A 67 8.29 -4.08 7.43
N THR A 68 8.62 -3.52 6.26
CA THR A 68 8.14 -3.99 4.96
C THR A 68 8.98 -5.14 4.41
N ALA A 69 8.47 -5.90 3.46
CA ALA A 69 9.16 -7.03 2.85
C ALA A 69 10.60 -6.73 2.34
N PRO A 70 10.87 -5.60 1.65
CA PRO A 70 12.22 -5.23 1.24
C PRO A 70 13.19 -4.97 2.40
N GLU A 71 12.70 -4.51 3.55
CA GLU A 71 13.51 -4.25 4.74
C GLU A 71 13.78 -5.54 5.54
N ILE A 72 12.87 -6.53 5.47
CA ILE A 72 13.05 -7.84 6.11
C ILE A 72 14.21 -8.58 5.45
N SER A 73 14.25 -8.61 4.12
CA SER A 73 15.29 -9.35 3.40
C SER A 73 15.54 -8.79 1.99
N PRO A 74 16.81 -8.57 1.62
CA PRO A 74 17.18 -8.24 0.25
C PRO A 74 16.82 -9.33 -0.79
N ALA A 75 16.43 -10.52 -0.33
CA ALA A 75 15.91 -11.56 -1.20
C ALA A 75 14.63 -11.13 -1.91
N PHE A 76 13.78 -10.34 -1.25
CA PHE A 76 12.51 -9.89 -1.81
C PHE A 76 12.71 -9.17 -3.15
N GLY A 77 13.50 -8.09 -3.17
CA GLY A 77 13.73 -7.33 -4.40
C GLY A 77 14.51 -8.11 -5.44
N ARG A 78 15.43 -9.01 -5.05
CA ARG A 78 16.13 -9.89 -6.02
C ARG A 78 15.18 -10.85 -6.73
N LEU A 79 14.22 -11.40 -6.02
CA LEU A 79 13.21 -12.31 -6.57
C LEU A 79 12.21 -11.55 -7.44
N LEU A 80 11.72 -10.41 -6.97
CA LEU A 80 10.87 -9.53 -7.78
C LEU A 80 11.59 -9.05 -9.05
N ALA A 81 12.90 -8.81 -8.98
CA ALA A 81 13.71 -8.43 -10.15
C ALA A 81 13.69 -9.48 -11.26
N ALA A 82 13.56 -10.78 -10.95
CA ALA A 82 13.41 -11.82 -11.96
C ALA A 82 12.12 -11.62 -12.79
N GLN A 83 11.01 -11.34 -12.12
CA GLN A 83 9.74 -11.03 -12.77
C GLN A 83 9.79 -9.70 -13.53
N VAL A 84 10.40 -8.66 -12.95
CA VAL A 84 10.56 -7.36 -13.61
C VAL A 84 11.43 -7.48 -14.85
N ALA A 85 12.50 -8.28 -14.82
CA ALA A 85 13.37 -8.53 -15.98
C ALA A 85 12.60 -9.19 -17.14
N GLU A 86 11.77 -10.20 -16.83
CA GLU A 86 10.88 -10.82 -17.83
C GLU A 86 9.93 -9.78 -18.43
N ALA A 87 9.29 -8.97 -17.59
CA ALA A 87 8.33 -7.96 -18.05
C ALA A 87 9.00 -6.89 -18.94
N LEU A 88 10.20 -6.41 -18.58
CA LEU A 88 10.98 -5.48 -19.41
C LEU A 88 11.28 -6.09 -20.79
N GLU A 89 11.65 -7.37 -20.84
CA GLU A 89 11.92 -8.08 -22.09
C GLU A 89 10.63 -8.24 -22.92
N ARG A 90 9.53 -8.71 -22.32
CA ARG A 90 8.24 -8.91 -22.99
C ARG A 90 7.65 -7.62 -23.54
N THR A 91 7.79 -6.53 -22.81
CA THR A 91 7.29 -5.23 -23.20
C THR A 91 8.25 -4.48 -24.14
N GLY A 92 9.50 -4.90 -24.24
CA GLY A 92 10.54 -4.21 -24.99
C GLY A 92 10.85 -2.82 -24.43
N THR A 93 10.70 -2.63 -23.11
CA THR A 93 10.94 -1.36 -22.41
C THR A 93 12.14 -1.48 -21.49
N ARG A 94 12.67 -0.34 -21.03
CA ARG A 94 13.84 -0.30 -20.12
C ARG A 94 13.63 0.70 -18.96
N GLU A 95 12.37 1.01 -18.67
CA GLU A 95 11.99 1.93 -17.61
C GLU A 95 11.26 1.17 -16.50
N VAL A 96 11.56 1.55 -15.24
CA VAL A 96 10.87 1.07 -14.05
C VAL A 96 10.31 2.26 -13.29
N TRP A 97 9.07 2.13 -12.83
CA TRP A 97 8.37 3.10 -12.02
C TRP A 97 8.05 2.47 -10.67
N GLU A 98 8.54 3.04 -9.59
CA GLU A 98 8.22 2.59 -8.23
C GLU A 98 7.36 3.62 -7.52
N PHE A 99 6.23 3.18 -7.02
CA PHE A 99 5.34 3.98 -6.19
C PHE A 99 5.58 3.66 -4.73
N GLY A 100 5.68 4.70 -3.87
CA GLY A 100 5.84 4.50 -2.44
C GLY A 100 7.16 3.81 -2.07
N ALA A 101 8.29 4.25 -2.61
CA ALA A 101 9.60 3.62 -2.43
C ALA A 101 10.12 3.60 -0.97
N GLY A 102 9.45 4.28 -0.04
CA GLY A 102 9.82 4.33 1.37
C GLY A 102 11.27 4.75 1.57
N THR A 103 12.09 3.87 2.15
CA THR A 103 13.53 4.13 2.34
C THR A 103 14.37 3.98 1.07
N GLY A 104 13.78 3.49 -0.04
CA GLY A 104 14.50 3.11 -1.25
C GLY A 104 15.11 1.70 -1.22
N ALA A 105 14.72 0.86 -0.26
CA ALA A 105 15.26 -0.50 -0.12
C ALA A 105 14.95 -1.37 -1.35
N LEU A 106 13.70 -1.33 -1.82
CA LEU A 106 13.29 -2.08 -3.01
C LEU A 106 13.98 -1.56 -4.26
N ALA A 107 14.04 -0.22 -4.45
CA ALA A 107 14.77 0.40 -5.56
C ALA A 107 16.23 -0.05 -5.63
N GLU A 108 16.93 -0.05 -4.48
CA GLU A 108 18.32 -0.51 -4.39
C GLU A 108 18.47 -1.97 -4.83
N GLN A 109 17.60 -2.85 -4.33
CA GLN A 109 17.63 -4.28 -4.63
C GLN A 109 17.33 -4.57 -6.11
N LEU A 110 16.34 -3.86 -6.68
CA LEU A 110 15.98 -3.98 -8.09
C LEU A 110 17.11 -3.47 -8.99
N LEU A 111 17.63 -2.28 -8.73
CA LEU A 111 18.72 -1.69 -9.52
C LEU A 111 20.00 -2.53 -9.47
N ALA A 112 20.36 -3.04 -8.29
CA ALA A 112 21.51 -3.92 -8.13
C ALA A 112 21.38 -5.23 -8.93
N THR A 113 20.15 -5.76 -9.04
CA THR A 113 19.91 -7.05 -9.71
C THR A 113 19.69 -6.89 -11.22
N LEU A 114 18.93 -5.87 -11.64
CA LEU A 114 18.59 -5.63 -13.04
C LEU A 114 19.74 -5.05 -13.85
N GLY A 115 20.65 -4.28 -13.20
CA GLY A 115 21.83 -3.72 -13.85
C GLY A 115 21.45 -2.91 -15.11
N ASP A 116 22.07 -3.24 -16.23
CA ASP A 116 21.89 -2.52 -17.49
C ASP A 116 20.58 -2.84 -18.24
N ARG A 117 19.72 -3.73 -17.70
CA ARG A 117 18.36 -3.90 -18.21
C ARG A 117 17.48 -2.68 -17.98
N VAL A 118 17.82 -1.86 -16.97
CA VAL A 118 17.11 -0.61 -16.63
C VAL A 118 17.95 0.58 -17.06
N GLU A 119 17.38 1.44 -17.90
CA GLU A 119 17.95 2.73 -18.29
C GLU A 119 17.46 3.86 -17.40
N ARG A 120 16.19 3.80 -17.00
CA ARG A 120 15.54 4.81 -16.17
C ARG A 120 14.76 4.13 -15.06
N TYR A 121 14.98 4.58 -13.84
CA TYR A 121 14.22 4.19 -12.65
C TYR A 121 13.58 5.44 -12.05
N THR A 122 12.27 5.50 -12.06
CA THR A 122 11.53 6.66 -11.56
C THR A 122 10.81 6.31 -10.28
N ILE A 123 11.10 7.06 -9.22
CA ILE A 123 10.41 6.98 -7.94
C ILE A 123 9.30 8.04 -7.92
N VAL A 124 8.08 7.59 -7.64
CA VAL A 124 6.93 8.46 -7.40
C VAL A 124 6.59 8.40 -5.92
N ASP A 125 6.96 9.44 -5.18
CA ASP A 125 6.78 9.50 -3.72
C ASP A 125 6.38 10.91 -3.30
N LEU A 126 5.35 11.00 -2.46
CA LEU A 126 4.81 12.27 -1.96
C LEU A 126 5.65 12.87 -0.81
N SER A 127 6.55 12.09 -0.21
CA SER A 127 7.32 12.48 0.97
C SER A 127 8.67 13.11 0.63
N GLY A 128 8.80 14.42 0.86
CA GLY A 128 10.09 15.12 0.69
C GLY A 128 11.21 14.61 1.62
N SER A 129 10.87 14.18 2.83
CA SER A 129 11.85 13.65 3.81
C SER A 129 12.37 12.26 3.41
N LEU A 130 11.53 11.41 2.84
CA LEU A 130 11.93 10.13 2.30
C LEU A 130 12.82 10.28 1.08
N ARG A 131 12.56 11.25 0.22
CA ARG A 131 13.39 11.56 -0.95
C ARG A 131 14.85 11.85 -0.60
N ALA A 132 15.12 12.54 0.52
CA ALA A 132 16.51 12.80 0.96
C ALA A 132 17.23 11.49 1.31
N ARG A 133 16.57 10.60 2.05
CA ARG A 133 17.09 9.25 2.40
C ARG A 133 17.27 8.37 1.17
N GLN A 134 16.30 8.40 0.25
CA GLN A 134 16.39 7.68 -1.03
C GLN A 134 17.61 8.14 -1.84
N LYS A 135 17.85 9.46 -1.93
CA LYS A 135 19.03 10.00 -2.64
C LYS A 135 20.35 9.53 -2.04
N GLU A 136 20.45 9.47 -0.72
CA GLU A 136 21.63 8.98 -0.03
C GLU A 136 21.85 7.48 -0.30
N ARG A 137 20.82 6.67 -0.06
CA ARG A 137 20.86 5.20 -0.25
C ARG A 137 21.16 4.81 -1.69
N LEU A 138 20.56 5.49 -2.63
CA LEU A 138 20.61 5.17 -4.06
C LEU A 138 21.70 5.94 -4.82
N ALA A 139 22.60 6.63 -4.12
CA ALA A 139 23.69 7.38 -4.73
C ALA A 139 24.51 6.60 -5.78
N PRO A 140 24.81 5.28 -5.61
CA PRO A 140 25.50 4.49 -6.62
C PRO A 140 24.76 4.39 -7.97
N TYR A 141 23.46 4.61 -7.99
CA TYR A 141 22.58 4.50 -9.16
C TYR A 141 22.09 5.84 -9.69
N ALA A 142 22.64 6.97 -9.22
CA ALA A 142 22.14 8.32 -9.49
C ALA A 142 21.96 8.63 -10.99
N ALA A 143 22.78 8.07 -11.86
CA ALA A 143 22.69 8.26 -13.31
C ALA A 143 21.39 7.72 -13.95
N LYS A 144 20.75 6.73 -13.30
CA LYS A 144 19.50 6.10 -13.78
C LYS A 144 18.25 6.59 -13.03
N LEU A 145 18.44 7.31 -11.90
CA LEU A 145 17.37 7.67 -10.98
C LEU A 145 16.70 9.00 -11.33
N HIS A 146 15.38 8.98 -11.26
CA HIS A 146 14.52 10.15 -11.38
C HIS A 146 13.49 10.14 -10.24
N TRP A 147 13.06 11.34 -9.83
CA TRP A 147 11.96 11.52 -8.89
C TRP A 147 10.87 12.32 -9.58
N ALA A 148 9.65 11.80 -9.58
CA ALA A 148 8.50 12.46 -10.15
C ALA A 148 7.60 13.01 -9.02
N ASP A 149 7.21 14.27 -9.14
CA ASP A 149 6.26 14.95 -8.23
C ASP A 149 4.81 14.80 -8.71
N ALA A 150 4.63 14.36 -9.96
CA ALA A 150 3.34 14.09 -10.58
C ALA A 150 3.50 13.00 -11.65
N LEU A 151 2.42 12.29 -11.94
CA LEU A 151 2.39 11.33 -13.05
C LEU A 151 2.43 12.07 -14.38
N PRO A 152 3.27 11.64 -15.33
CA PRO A 152 3.24 12.16 -16.69
C PRO A 152 1.93 11.75 -17.39
N GLU A 153 1.62 12.40 -18.50
CA GLU A 153 0.45 12.05 -19.31
C GLU A 153 0.55 10.66 -19.93
N ALA A 154 1.76 10.19 -20.20
CA ALA A 154 2.03 8.87 -20.75
C ALA A 154 3.26 8.24 -20.08
N MET A 155 3.16 6.96 -19.77
CA MET A 155 4.22 6.13 -19.18
C MET A 155 4.46 4.90 -20.06
N GLN A 156 5.70 4.41 -20.03
CA GLN A 156 6.05 3.09 -20.52
C GLN A 156 6.97 2.41 -19.53
N GLY A 157 7.02 1.08 -19.55
CA GLY A 157 7.89 0.32 -18.65
C GLY A 157 7.16 -0.51 -17.63
N VAL A 158 7.86 -0.91 -16.59
CA VAL A 158 7.32 -1.75 -15.53
C VAL A 158 7.03 -0.92 -14.29
N ILE A 159 5.80 -0.97 -13.83
CA ILE A 159 5.34 -0.34 -12.60
C ILE A 159 5.45 -1.36 -11.46
N VAL A 160 5.97 -0.92 -10.31
CA VAL A 160 6.03 -1.68 -9.07
C VAL A 160 5.45 -0.84 -7.93
N GLY A 161 4.55 -1.44 -7.15
CA GLY A 161 4.03 -0.86 -5.91
C GLY A 161 4.00 -1.93 -4.82
N ASN A 162 4.71 -1.70 -3.73
CA ASN A 162 4.70 -2.58 -2.56
C ASN A 162 4.15 -1.84 -1.36
N GLU A 163 3.05 -2.30 -0.79
CA GLU A 163 2.35 -1.66 0.32
C GLU A 163 2.01 -0.19 -0.01
N VAL A 164 1.21 -0.01 -1.08
CA VAL A 164 0.79 1.31 -1.58
C VAL A 164 -0.71 1.47 -1.52
N LEU A 165 -1.46 0.39 -1.80
CA LEU A 165 -2.91 0.44 -1.88
C LEU A 165 -3.56 0.42 -0.49
N ASP A 166 -2.95 -0.24 0.49
CA ASP A 166 -3.42 -0.35 1.87
C ASP A 166 -3.48 1.00 2.61
N ALA A 167 -2.57 1.92 2.26
CA ALA A 167 -2.50 3.27 2.80
C ALA A 167 -3.39 4.28 2.05
N MET A 168 -4.07 3.86 0.98
CA MET A 168 -4.99 4.74 0.28
C MET A 168 -6.29 4.94 1.06
N PRO A 169 -6.75 6.20 1.17
CA PRO A 169 -7.94 6.52 1.94
C PRO A 169 -9.18 5.73 1.53
N VAL A 170 -9.89 5.18 2.51
CA VAL A 170 -11.08 4.36 2.33
C VAL A 170 -12.32 5.03 2.92
N GLN A 171 -13.47 4.83 2.29
CA GLN A 171 -14.76 5.17 2.87
C GLN A 171 -15.22 4.03 3.79
N LEU A 172 -15.76 4.36 4.95
CA LEU A 172 -16.31 3.37 5.88
C LEU A 172 -17.82 3.31 5.73
N LEU A 173 -18.34 2.10 5.56
CA LEU A 173 -19.77 1.82 5.57
C LEU A 173 -20.14 1.01 6.81
N ASN A 174 -21.19 1.43 7.49
CA ASN A 174 -21.72 0.77 8.65
C ASN A 174 -23.18 0.38 8.43
N ARG A 175 -23.48 -0.92 8.42
CA ARG A 175 -24.85 -1.43 8.38
C ARG A 175 -25.36 -1.65 9.80
N LYS A 176 -26.44 -0.96 10.15
CA LYS A 176 -27.15 -1.09 11.42
C LYS A 176 -28.61 -1.44 11.17
N LYS A 177 -29.08 -2.54 11.76
CA LYS A 177 -30.46 -3.01 11.59
C LYS A 177 -30.90 -3.08 10.11
N GLY A 178 -30.02 -3.53 9.23
CA GLY A 178 -30.26 -3.67 7.80
C GLY A 178 -30.16 -2.38 6.98
N GLN A 179 -29.87 -1.24 7.57
CA GLN A 179 -29.68 0.04 6.88
C GLN A 179 -28.20 0.42 6.82
N TRP A 180 -27.76 0.92 5.67
CA TRP A 180 -26.41 1.36 5.45
C TRP A 180 -26.25 2.85 5.77
N PHE A 181 -25.16 3.16 6.44
CA PHE A 181 -24.70 4.50 6.79
C PHE A 181 -23.27 4.66 6.33
N GLU A 182 -22.89 5.85 5.93
CA GLU A 182 -21.50 6.22 5.78
C GLU A 182 -20.98 6.69 7.14
N ARG A 183 -19.85 6.11 7.58
CA ARG A 183 -19.19 6.48 8.82
C ARG A 183 -18.16 7.55 8.56
N GLY A 184 -18.29 8.65 9.26
CA GLY A 184 -17.33 9.75 9.22
C GLY A 184 -16.98 10.22 10.62
N VAL A 185 -16.30 11.35 10.69
CA VAL A 185 -15.71 11.90 11.89
C VAL A 185 -16.29 13.29 12.19
N VAL A 186 -16.60 13.51 13.46
CA VAL A 186 -17.04 14.78 14.02
C VAL A 186 -16.11 15.22 15.14
N TRP A 187 -16.19 16.50 15.52
CA TRP A 187 -15.54 16.99 16.73
C TRP A 187 -16.50 16.92 17.92
N ASP A 188 -16.13 16.17 18.93
CA ASP A 188 -16.85 16.15 20.22
C ASP A 188 -16.25 17.19 21.16
N SER A 189 -16.96 18.30 21.37
CA SER A 189 -16.51 19.39 22.24
C SER A 189 -16.49 19.00 23.72
N ALA A 190 -17.28 18.01 24.13
CA ALA A 190 -17.30 17.56 25.55
C ALA A 190 -16.09 16.68 25.86
N ALA A 191 -15.68 15.83 24.92
CA ALA A 191 -14.48 15.01 25.04
C ALA A 191 -13.20 15.74 24.55
N ALA A 192 -13.33 16.92 23.94
CA ALA A 192 -12.26 17.66 23.27
C ALA A 192 -11.45 16.78 22.30
N GLY A 193 -12.16 15.99 21.46
CA GLY A 193 -11.56 15.01 20.58
C GLY A 193 -12.46 14.63 19.41
N PHE A 194 -11.99 13.74 18.57
CA PHE A 194 -12.77 13.21 17.45
C PHE A 194 -13.68 12.06 17.90
N ALA A 195 -14.86 11.98 17.28
CA ALA A 195 -15.81 10.90 17.49
C ALA A 195 -16.39 10.42 16.15
N TRP A 196 -16.87 9.18 16.15
CA TRP A 196 -17.56 8.60 15.01
C TRP A 196 -19.01 9.11 14.92
N GLU A 197 -19.44 9.47 13.70
CA GLU A 197 -20.83 9.75 13.38
C GLU A 197 -21.22 9.08 12.08
N ASP A 198 -22.32 8.31 12.13
CA ASP A 198 -22.87 7.60 10.96
C ASP A 198 -23.99 8.45 10.32
N ARG A 199 -23.92 8.71 9.01
CA ARG A 199 -24.93 9.44 8.24
C ARG A 199 -25.59 8.54 7.20
N PRO A 200 -26.91 8.67 6.92
CA PRO A 200 -27.58 7.90 5.87
C PRO A 200 -26.86 8.07 4.53
N THR A 201 -26.68 6.98 3.80
CA THR A 201 -25.99 6.98 2.52
C THR A 201 -26.64 6.06 1.48
N ALA A 202 -26.47 6.39 0.20
CA ALA A 202 -26.80 5.51 -0.92
C ALA A 202 -25.64 4.57 -1.29
N LEU A 203 -24.44 4.78 -0.72
CA LEU A 203 -23.29 3.92 -0.97
C LEU A 203 -23.56 2.48 -0.51
N ARG A 204 -23.03 1.53 -1.25
CA ARG A 204 -23.13 0.09 -0.96
C ARG A 204 -21.79 -0.57 -1.21
N PRO A 205 -21.45 -1.64 -0.47
CA PRO A 205 -20.38 -2.53 -0.89
C PRO A 205 -20.73 -3.17 -2.24
N PRO A 206 -19.74 -3.61 -3.02
CA PRO A 206 -19.98 -4.19 -4.35
C PRO A 206 -20.79 -5.49 -4.32
N LEU A 207 -20.71 -6.23 -3.21
CA LEU A 207 -21.51 -7.44 -2.97
C LEU A 207 -22.63 -7.21 -1.96
N GLU A 208 -23.74 -7.94 -2.13
CA GLU A 208 -24.77 -8.05 -1.10
C GLU A 208 -24.24 -8.93 0.04
N ILE A 209 -24.27 -8.40 1.26
CA ILE A 209 -23.73 -9.09 2.45
C ILE A 209 -24.90 -9.72 3.21
N ASP A 210 -24.91 -11.02 3.26
CA ASP A 210 -25.94 -11.81 3.94
C ASP A 210 -25.92 -11.63 5.47
N GLY A 211 -27.08 -11.86 6.07
CA GLY A 211 -27.26 -11.93 7.52
C GLY A 211 -27.78 -10.64 8.17
N PRO A 212 -28.34 -10.79 9.38
CA PRO A 212 -28.99 -9.69 10.10
C PRO A 212 -28.04 -8.85 10.95
N GLN A 213 -26.77 -9.27 11.08
CA GLN A 213 -25.79 -8.62 11.95
C GLN A 213 -25.45 -7.21 11.48
N ASP A 214 -25.08 -6.37 12.44
CA ASP A 214 -24.42 -5.12 12.14
C ASP A 214 -23.08 -5.41 11.44
N TYR A 215 -22.71 -4.56 10.48
CA TYR A 215 -21.57 -4.85 9.60
C TYR A 215 -20.83 -3.57 9.27
N LEU A 216 -19.54 -3.50 9.63
CA LEU A 216 -18.63 -2.43 9.26
C LEU A 216 -17.71 -2.92 8.15
N THR A 217 -17.48 -2.12 7.12
CA THR A 217 -16.58 -2.44 6.01
C THR A 217 -16.07 -1.18 5.33
N GLU A 218 -15.09 -1.35 4.45
CA GLU A 218 -14.47 -0.31 3.64
C GLU A 218 -14.94 -0.38 2.18
N ILE A 219 -14.89 0.79 1.50
CA ILE A 219 -14.94 0.92 0.04
C ILE A 219 -13.65 1.60 -0.41
N HIS A 220 -12.99 1.06 -1.44
CA HIS A 220 -11.66 1.45 -1.90
C HIS A 220 -11.67 2.40 -3.10
N ALA A 221 -12.58 3.35 -3.15
CA ALA A 221 -12.76 4.24 -4.31
C ALA A 221 -11.47 4.96 -4.74
N GLN A 222 -10.60 5.36 -3.80
CA GLN A 222 -9.34 6.04 -4.11
C GLN A 222 -8.28 5.07 -4.64
N GLY A 223 -8.16 3.86 -4.06
CA GLY A 223 -7.26 2.81 -4.55
C GLY A 223 -7.62 2.36 -5.97
N GLU A 224 -8.92 2.15 -6.23
CA GLU A 224 -9.42 1.83 -7.57
C GLU A 224 -9.18 2.97 -8.57
N ALA A 225 -9.42 4.24 -8.17
CA ALA A 225 -9.13 5.40 -9.01
C ALA A 225 -7.63 5.54 -9.33
N PHE A 226 -6.76 5.21 -8.38
CA PHE A 226 -5.32 5.17 -8.61
C PHE A 226 -4.95 4.11 -9.66
N VAL A 227 -5.45 2.88 -9.51
CA VAL A 227 -5.19 1.79 -10.47
C VAL A 227 -5.73 2.14 -11.86
N ARG A 228 -6.93 2.75 -11.93
CA ARG A 228 -7.50 3.25 -13.19
C ARG A 228 -6.61 4.31 -13.83
N THR A 229 -6.07 5.24 -13.03
CA THR A 229 -5.13 6.26 -13.50
C THR A 229 -3.83 5.63 -14.03
N LEU A 230 -3.28 4.61 -13.36
CA LEU A 230 -2.12 3.87 -13.86
C LEU A 230 -2.42 3.25 -15.23
N GLY A 231 -3.58 2.61 -15.38
CA GLY A 231 -4.01 2.02 -16.64
C GLY A 231 -4.14 3.06 -17.75
N GLU A 232 -4.76 4.19 -17.48
CA GLU A 232 -4.93 5.28 -18.47
C GLU A 232 -3.57 5.87 -18.93
N ARG A 233 -2.59 5.95 -18.03
CA ARG A 233 -1.27 6.54 -18.30
C ARG A 233 -0.27 5.58 -18.89
N LEU A 234 -0.37 4.28 -18.57
CA LEU A 234 0.53 3.26 -19.08
C LEU A 234 0.21 2.95 -20.55
N GLN A 235 1.09 3.34 -21.46
CA GLN A 235 0.92 3.10 -22.89
C GLN A 235 1.41 1.70 -23.32
N ARG A 236 2.53 1.27 -22.73
CA ARG A 236 3.17 -0.01 -22.99
C ARG A 236 3.95 -0.47 -21.77
N GLY A 237 3.61 -1.62 -21.22
CA GLY A 237 4.30 -2.10 -20.03
C GLY A 237 3.53 -3.13 -19.22
N ALA A 238 3.96 -3.30 -17.97
CA ALA A 238 3.30 -4.13 -16.99
C ALA A 238 3.28 -3.43 -15.63
N ALA A 239 2.35 -3.82 -14.75
CA ALA A 239 2.27 -3.34 -13.38
C ALA A 239 2.19 -4.53 -12.41
N PHE A 240 2.97 -4.49 -11.34
CA PHE A 240 2.98 -5.47 -10.26
C PHE A 240 2.69 -4.74 -8.95
N LEU A 241 1.53 -5.03 -8.34
CA LEU A 241 1.11 -4.45 -7.08
C LEU A 241 1.09 -5.56 -6.02
N ILE A 242 1.79 -5.30 -4.92
CA ILE A 242 1.97 -6.24 -3.82
C ILE A 242 1.42 -5.60 -2.57
N ASP A 243 0.43 -6.23 -1.97
CA ASP A 243 -0.24 -5.70 -0.80
C ASP A 243 -0.97 -6.80 -0.03
N TYR A 244 -1.46 -6.51 1.17
CA TYR A 244 -2.27 -7.45 1.93
C TYR A 244 -3.76 -7.20 1.72
N GLY A 245 -4.50 -8.28 1.55
CA GLY A 245 -5.93 -8.22 1.26
C GLY A 245 -6.50 -9.50 0.69
N PHE A 246 -7.67 -9.36 0.09
CA PHE A 246 -8.51 -10.48 -0.30
C PHE A 246 -9.20 -10.22 -1.64
N GLY A 247 -9.65 -11.29 -2.30
CA GLY A 247 -10.69 -11.20 -3.31
C GLY A 247 -12.03 -10.82 -2.67
N GLU A 248 -12.97 -10.34 -3.45
CA GLU A 248 -14.20 -9.70 -3.00
C GLU A 248 -15.07 -10.61 -2.12
N ASP A 249 -15.25 -11.88 -2.47
CA ASP A 249 -16.02 -12.85 -1.69
C ASP A 249 -15.46 -13.04 -0.27
N GLU A 250 -14.15 -13.03 -0.14
CA GLU A 250 -13.48 -13.16 1.14
C GLU A 250 -13.44 -11.82 1.89
N TYR A 251 -13.29 -10.72 1.17
CA TYR A 251 -13.26 -9.38 1.73
C TYR A 251 -14.59 -9.03 2.42
N TYR A 252 -15.70 -9.25 1.74
CA TYR A 252 -17.06 -8.96 2.24
C TYR A 252 -17.75 -10.16 2.88
N HIS A 253 -16.96 -11.16 3.31
CA HIS A 253 -17.52 -12.34 3.98
C HIS A 253 -18.30 -11.96 5.26
N PRO A 254 -19.48 -12.54 5.54
CA PRO A 254 -20.32 -12.19 6.70
C PRO A 254 -19.63 -12.24 8.06
N GLN A 255 -18.61 -13.09 8.23
CA GLN A 255 -17.81 -13.17 9.45
C GLN A 255 -16.80 -12.04 9.62
N ARG A 256 -16.52 -11.25 8.59
CA ARG A 256 -15.60 -10.10 8.60
C ARG A 256 -16.34 -8.78 8.89
N HIS A 257 -17.25 -8.84 9.85
CA HIS A 257 -18.20 -7.76 10.15
C HIS A 257 -17.63 -6.56 10.91
N MET A 258 -16.35 -6.57 11.24
CA MET A 258 -15.66 -5.46 11.93
C MET A 258 -14.79 -4.61 11.00
N GLY A 259 -14.80 -4.90 9.68
CA GLY A 259 -13.89 -4.28 8.73
C GLY A 259 -12.45 -4.80 8.83
N THR A 260 -11.56 -4.10 8.17
CA THR A 260 -10.13 -4.44 8.08
C THR A 260 -9.20 -3.30 8.50
N LEU A 261 -9.78 -2.16 8.89
CA LEU A 261 -9.03 -0.99 9.30
C LEU A 261 -8.14 -1.30 10.51
N VAL A 262 -6.87 -0.96 10.42
CA VAL A 262 -5.89 -1.15 11.49
C VAL A 262 -4.92 0.03 11.55
N CYS A 263 -4.46 0.34 12.75
CA CYS A 263 -3.47 1.37 13.00
C CYS A 263 -2.18 0.76 13.52
N HIS A 264 -1.03 1.28 13.06
CA HIS A 264 0.29 0.80 13.48
C HIS A 264 1.11 1.95 14.08
N ARG A 265 1.68 1.72 15.27
CA ARG A 265 2.62 2.64 15.91
C ARG A 265 3.60 1.89 16.81
N ALA A 266 4.90 2.11 16.65
CA ALA A 266 5.95 1.51 17.47
C ALA A 266 5.82 -0.03 17.57
N HIS A 267 5.55 -0.72 16.46
CA HIS A 267 5.29 -2.17 16.37
C HIS A 267 4.11 -2.67 17.20
N ARG A 268 3.14 -1.80 17.47
CA ARG A 268 1.87 -2.15 18.12
C ARG A 268 0.72 -1.82 17.18
N MET A 269 -0.28 -2.68 17.20
CA MET A 269 -1.52 -2.48 16.46
C MET A 269 -2.62 -2.00 17.41
N ASP A 270 -3.47 -1.12 16.93
CA ASP A 270 -4.74 -0.73 17.55
C ASP A 270 -5.79 -0.45 16.45
N ASP A 271 -7.04 -0.31 16.85
CA ASP A 271 -8.20 -0.09 15.99
C ASP A 271 -8.77 1.33 16.07
N ASN A 272 -8.07 2.27 16.71
CA ASN A 272 -8.56 3.63 16.91
C ASN A 272 -7.79 4.66 16.08
N PRO A 273 -8.23 5.00 14.86
CA PRO A 273 -7.58 5.99 14.01
C PRO A 273 -7.77 7.44 14.46
N LEU A 274 -8.65 7.71 15.43
CA LEU A 274 -9.04 9.06 15.85
C LEU A 274 -8.07 9.72 16.84
N VAL A 275 -7.05 9.00 17.30
CA VAL A 275 -6.05 9.49 18.25
C VAL A 275 -4.64 9.37 17.69
N ASP A 276 -3.69 10.11 18.27
CA ASP A 276 -2.29 10.08 17.87
C ASP A 276 -2.05 10.44 16.40
N LEU A 277 -2.80 11.40 15.88
CA LEU A 277 -2.78 11.80 14.47
C LEU A 277 -1.39 12.23 14.00
N GLY A 278 -0.98 11.76 12.82
CA GLY A 278 0.35 11.98 12.28
C GLY A 278 1.46 11.17 12.94
N LEU A 279 1.13 10.39 14.00
CA LEU A 279 2.06 9.57 14.76
C LEU A 279 1.89 8.07 14.55
N LYS A 280 0.80 7.65 13.92
CA LYS A 280 0.51 6.26 13.57
C LYS A 280 0.11 6.12 12.11
N ASP A 281 0.40 4.99 11.55
CA ASP A 281 -0.13 4.57 10.27
C ASP A 281 -1.58 4.15 10.38
N ILE A 282 -2.35 4.34 9.33
CA ILE A 282 -3.75 3.92 9.23
C ILE A 282 -3.88 3.20 7.89
N THR A 283 -4.20 1.91 7.92
CA THR A 283 -4.27 1.08 6.74
C THR A 283 -5.55 0.26 6.71
N ALA A 284 -5.96 -0.17 5.52
CA ALA A 284 -7.05 -1.11 5.31
C ALA A 284 -6.61 -2.20 4.33
N HIS A 285 -7.12 -3.42 4.47
CA HIS A 285 -6.83 -4.47 3.50
C HIS A 285 -7.33 -4.10 2.12
N VAL A 286 -6.65 -4.56 1.08
CA VAL A 286 -7.00 -4.27 -0.31
C VAL A 286 -8.08 -5.23 -0.80
N ASN A 287 -9.12 -4.69 -1.47
CA ASN A 287 -10.03 -5.47 -2.29
C ASN A 287 -9.40 -5.70 -3.68
N PHE A 288 -8.80 -6.88 -3.88
CA PHE A 288 -8.11 -7.18 -5.14
C PHE A 288 -9.05 -7.38 -6.32
N THR A 289 -10.32 -7.77 -6.10
CA THR A 289 -11.31 -7.83 -7.18
C THR A 289 -11.64 -6.42 -7.69
N GLY A 290 -11.89 -5.46 -6.79
CA GLY A 290 -12.07 -4.05 -7.17
C GLY A 290 -10.86 -3.48 -7.91
N THR A 291 -9.65 -3.84 -7.47
CA THR A 291 -8.38 -3.50 -8.14
C THR A 291 -8.32 -4.07 -9.55
N ALA A 292 -8.69 -5.34 -9.73
CA ALA A 292 -8.70 -6.01 -11.04
C ALA A 292 -9.73 -5.38 -12.00
N VAL A 293 -10.93 -5.11 -11.51
CA VAL A 293 -12.00 -4.46 -12.29
C VAL A 293 -11.56 -3.06 -12.74
N ALA A 294 -11.02 -2.26 -11.82
CA ALA A 294 -10.53 -0.91 -12.14
C ALA A 294 -9.41 -0.92 -13.20
N ALA A 295 -8.52 -1.90 -13.14
CA ALA A 295 -7.46 -2.10 -14.13
C ALA A 295 -8.02 -2.45 -15.52
N GLN A 296 -8.97 -3.40 -15.57
CA GLN A 296 -9.61 -3.84 -16.81
C GLN A 296 -10.44 -2.73 -17.46
N GLU A 297 -11.20 -1.95 -16.66
CA GLU A 297 -11.94 -0.78 -17.13
C GLU A 297 -11.01 0.26 -17.76
N ALA A 298 -9.79 0.39 -17.26
CA ALA A 298 -8.77 1.27 -17.81
C ALA A 298 -7.99 0.66 -18.99
N GLY A 299 -8.36 -0.55 -19.44
CA GLY A 299 -7.79 -1.23 -20.61
C GLY A 299 -6.47 -1.93 -20.33
N MET A 300 -6.23 -2.37 -19.10
CA MET A 300 -5.15 -3.29 -18.75
C MET A 300 -5.65 -4.74 -18.78
N ASP A 301 -4.78 -5.65 -19.22
CA ASP A 301 -5.03 -7.09 -19.19
C ASP A 301 -4.46 -7.68 -17.90
N LEU A 302 -5.22 -8.54 -17.23
CA LEU A 302 -4.77 -9.23 -16.01
C LEU A 302 -3.76 -10.33 -16.40
N LEU A 303 -2.56 -10.29 -15.82
CA LEU A 303 -1.51 -11.30 -15.99
C LEU A 303 -1.58 -12.41 -14.95
N GLY A 304 -2.08 -12.11 -13.75
CA GLY A 304 -2.25 -13.08 -12.69
C GLY A 304 -2.51 -12.46 -11.32
N TYR A 305 -3.00 -13.32 -10.40
CA TYR A 305 -3.21 -12.99 -8.99
C TYR A 305 -2.83 -14.19 -8.13
N THR A 306 -1.96 -14.01 -7.15
CA THR A 306 -1.50 -15.10 -6.28
C THR A 306 -1.05 -14.57 -4.92
N THR A 307 -0.70 -15.48 -4.00
CA THR A 307 -0.08 -15.09 -2.72
C THR A 307 1.38 -14.71 -2.91
N GLN A 308 1.91 -13.87 -2.01
CA GLN A 308 3.33 -13.53 -2.02
C GLN A 308 4.22 -14.79 -1.95
N ALA A 309 3.82 -15.80 -1.16
CA ALA A 309 4.58 -17.05 -1.06
C ALA A 309 4.72 -17.73 -2.42
N HIS A 310 3.61 -17.96 -3.14
CA HIS A 310 3.65 -18.59 -4.46
C HIS A 310 4.43 -17.75 -5.47
N PHE A 311 4.19 -16.44 -5.49
CA PHE A 311 4.92 -15.53 -6.37
C PHE A 311 6.43 -15.62 -6.18
N LEU A 312 6.91 -15.52 -4.93
CA LEU A 312 8.35 -15.57 -4.65
C LEU A 312 8.94 -16.97 -4.89
N ILE A 313 8.20 -18.05 -4.62
CA ILE A 313 8.63 -19.42 -4.94
C ILE A 313 8.80 -19.56 -6.46
N ASN A 314 7.85 -19.10 -7.26
CA ASN A 314 7.95 -19.10 -8.72
C ASN A 314 9.14 -18.26 -9.23
N CYS A 315 9.45 -17.17 -8.53
CA CYS A 315 10.63 -16.33 -8.84
C CYS A 315 11.96 -16.90 -8.30
N GLY A 316 11.97 -18.10 -7.73
CA GLY A 316 13.19 -18.82 -7.34
C GLY A 316 13.57 -18.75 -5.85
N LEU A 317 12.63 -18.44 -4.95
CA LEU A 317 12.92 -18.30 -3.51
C LEU A 317 13.55 -19.57 -2.91
N LEU A 318 13.06 -20.75 -3.25
CA LEU A 318 13.56 -22.00 -2.68
C LEU A 318 15.03 -22.22 -3.02
N GLN A 319 15.42 -22.00 -4.28
CA GLN A 319 16.82 -22.09 -4.74
C GLN A 319 17.70 -21.05 -4.04
N GLN A 320 17.18 -19.85 -3.82
CA GLN A 320 17.92 -18.80 -3.13
C GLN A 320 18.12 -19.15 -1.64
N LEU A 321 17.12 -19.70 -0.96
CA LEU A 321 17.21 -20.13 0.44
C LEU A 321 18.27 -21.22 0.66
N GLU A 322 18.45 -22.14 -0.28
CA GLU A 322 19.46 -23.19 -0.21
C GLU A 322 20.90 -22.64 -0.19
N GLN A 323 21.10 -21.50 -0.84
CA GLN A 323 22.42 -20.83 -0.97
C GLN A 323 22.71 -19.85 0.19
N MET A 324 21.71 -19.56 1.04
CA MET A 324 21.85 -18.57 2.11
C MET A 324 22.43 -19.17 3.40
N GLN A 325 23.18 -18.35 4.12
CA GLN A 325 23.56 -18.65 5.51
C GLN A 325 22.33 -18.64 6.43
N GLN A 326 22.44 -19.29 7.58
CA GLN A 326 21.32 -19.56 8.49
C GLN A 326 20.54 -18.30 8.91
N GLY A 327 21.21 -17.22 9.31
CA GLY A 327 20.56 -15.97 9.75
C GLY A 327 19.74 -15.30 8.64
N PRO A 328 20.37 -14.89 7.52
CA PRO A 328 19.68 -14.34 6.37
C PRO A 328 18.59 -15.25 5.80
N ARG A 329 18.81 -16.58 5.82
CA ARG A 329 17.82 -17.58 5.39
C ARG A 329 16.56 -17.55 6.24
N ALA A 330 16.70 -17.46 7.57
CA ALA A 330 15.54 -17.38 8.47
C ALA A 330 14.70 -16.10 8.23
N MET A 331 15.37 -14.97 7.97
CA MET A 331 14.67 -13.73 7.63
C MET A 331 13.96 -13.82 6.27
N ALA A 332 14.62 -14.35 5.25
CA ALA A 332 14.01 -14.54 3.94
C ALA A 332 12.85 -15.55 3.96
N ALA A 333 12.91 -16.58 4.81
CA ALA A 333 11.82 -17.54 4.96
C ALA A 333 10.51 -16.90 5.46
N LYS A 334 10.57 -15.82 6.26
CA LYS A 334 9.38 -15.08 6.71
C LYS A 334 8.53 -14.54 5.55
N LEU A 335 9.15 -14.22 4.42
CA LEU A 335 8.46 -13.72 3.23
C LEU A 335 7.43 -14.73 2.66
N MET A 336 7.62 -16.04 2.95
CA MET A 336 6.75 -17.11 2.44
C MET A 336 5.96 -17.85 3.52
N MET A 337 6.24 -17.60 4.81
CA MET A 337 5.52 -18.28 5.90
C MET A 337 4.08 -17.80 6.00
N GLU A 338 3.12 -18.73 6.07
CA GLU A 338 1.69 -18.48 6.05
C GLU A 338 1.23 -17.49 7.13
N HIS A 339 1.74 -17.65 8.35
CA HIS A 339 1.39 -16.81 9.52
C HIS A 339 2.20 -15.51 9.64
N GLU A 340 3.09 -15.25 8.68
CA GLU A 340 3.85 -13.99 8.56
C GLU A 340 3.29 -13.20 7.35
N MET A 341 4.00 -13.18 6.22
CA MET A 341 3.61 -12.41 5.03
C MET A 341 3.13 -13.28 3.87
N GLY A 342 3.39 -14.59 3.91
CA GLY A 342 3.28 -15.45 2.73
C GLY A 342 1.85 -15.61 2.19
N GLU A 343 0.85 -15.76 3.05
CA GLU A 343 -0.55 -15.96 2.64
C GLU A 343 -1.34 -14.65 2.64
N LEU A 344 -1.14 -13.77 3.62
CA LEU A 344 -1.89 -12.53 3.74
C LEU A 344 -1.57 -11.56 2.61
N PHE A 345 -0.30 -11.42 2.25
CA PHE A 345 0.13 -10.61 1.12
C PHE A 345 -0.18 -11.31 -0.21
N LYS A 346 -0.64 -10.53 -1.15
CA LYS A 346 -1.00 -10.93 -2.51
C LYS A 346 -0.19 -10.12 -3.52
N VAL A 347 0.00 -10.72 -4.68
CA VAL A 347 0.54 -10.04 -5.85
C VAL A 347 -0.50 -10.10 -6.95
N ILE A 348 -0.82 -8.94 -7.50
CA ILE A 348 -1.64 -8.81 -8.70
C ILE A 348 -0.83 -8.14 -9.79
N ALA A 349 -0.96 -8.61 -11.03
CA ALA A 349 -0.20 -8.08 -12.14
C ALA A 349 -1.06 -7.85 -13.38
N PHE A 350 -0.70 -6.80 -14.11
CA PHE A 350 -1.38 -6.36 -15.31
C PHE A 350 -0.39 -6.06 -16.43
N SER A 351 -0.85 -6.14 -17.68
CA SER A 351 -0.12 -5.65 -18.86
C SER A 351 -0.96 -4.65 -19.65
N ARG A 352 -0.28 -3.82 -20.43
CA ARG A 352 -0.92 -2.93 -21.40
C ARG A 352 -0.03 -2.70 -22.62
N GLY A 353 -0.67 -2.62 -23.81
CA GLY A 353 0.02 -2.34 -25.06
C GLY A 353 0.91 -3.47 -25.58
N VAL A 354 0.80 -4.65 -24.97
CA VAL A 354 1.46 -5.91 -25.36
C VAL A 354 0.48 -7.07 -25.18
N GLU A 355 0.70 -8.15 -25.90
CA GLU A 355 -0.08 -9.37 -25.71
C GLU A 355 0.19 -9.95 -24.31
N PRO A 356 -0.85 -10.33 -23.55
CA PRO A 356 -0.68 -10.98 -22.25
C PRO A 356 0.14 -12.27 -22.36
N TRP A 357 0.94 -12.56 -21.35
CA TRP A 357 1.80 -13.76 -21.32
C TRP A 357 1.71 -14.47 -19.97
N PRO A 358 2.03 -15.78 -19.90
CA PRO A 358 2.17 -16.49 -18.62
C PRO A 358 3.36 -15.92 -17.85
N ALA A 359 3.10 -14.97 -16.93
CA ALA A 359 4.15 -14.29 -16.20
C ALA A 359 4.77 -15.21 -15.13
N LEU A 360 6.09 -15.15 -14.98
CA LEU A 360 6.92 -16.04 -14.16
C LEU A 360 6.35 -16.25 -12.76
N GLY A 361 5.97 -15.19 -12.08
CA GLY A 361 5.47 -15.25 -10.70
C GLY A 361 4.13 -15.95 -10.52
N PHE A 362 3.41 -16.30 -11.61
CA PHE A 362 2.06 -16.85 -11.59
C PHE A 362 1.94 -18.23 -12.25
N VAL A 363 3.06 -18.84 -12.65
CA VAL A 363 3.05 -20.15 -13.36
C VAL A 363 2.51 -21.30 -12.48
N GLN A 364 2.59 -21.15 -11.17
CA GLN A 364 1.96 -22.07 -10.22
C GLN A 364 1.24 -21.28 -9.12
N GLY A 365 0.10 -21.83 -8.65
CA GLY A 365 -0.67 -21.20 -7.58
C GLY A 365 -1.38 -19.91 -7.98
N ASP A 366 -1.62 -19.67 -9.27
CA ASP A 366 -2.47 -18.59 -9.74
C ASP A 366 -3.88 -18.74 -9.18
N ARG A 367 -4.41 -17.66 -8.63
CA ARG A 367 -5.72 -17.56 -7.99
C ARG A 367 -6.66 -16.56 -8.68
N THR A 368 -6.39 -16.21 -9.93
CA THR A 368 -7.22 -15.27 -10.71
C THR A 368 -8.72 -15.64 -10.69
N HIS A 369 -9.03 -16.93 -10.61
CA HIS A 369 -10.40 -17.43 -10.49
C HIS A 369 -11.12 -17.08 -9.18
N ARG A 370 -10.44 -16.39 -8.25
CA ARG A 370 -11.00 -15.91 -6.96
C ARG A 370 -11.22 -14.40 -6.92
N LEU A 371 -10.99 -13.73 -8.05
CA LEU A 371 -11.24 -12.31 -8.21
C LEU A 371 -12.67 -12.02 -8.70
#